data_0c0f73e90293b9489b8f1ead0be7ab1c
#
_entry.id   0c0f73e90293b9489b8f1ead0be7ab1c
#
_cell.length_a   1.000
_cell.length_b   1.000
_cell.length_c   1.000
_cell.angle_alpha   90.00
_cell.angle_beta   90.00
_cell.angle_gamma   90.00
#
_symmetry.space_group_name_H-M   'P 1'
#
loop_
_entity.id
_entity.type
_entity.pdbx_description
1 polymer ?
#
loop_
_entity_poly.entity_id
_entity_poly.type
_entity_poly.pdbx_seq_one_letter_code
_entity_poly.pdbx_strand_id
1 'polypeptide(L)'
;MEKSKEEIIEEMQAVAQQMVIDDLEENPDIANEYFDCDCCGKNKCLAGSIRYGEYRLCNDCVLLAETGFALGKFTDIQSLVDAMEDTRLEEICQFIKDEEIRKKSLEN
;
A
#
# COMPACT_ATOMS: atom_id res chain seq x y z
N MET A 1 -1.48 -5.33 29.62
CA MET A 1 -2.57 -5.85 28.78
C MET A 1 -2.22 -5.71 27.34
N GLU A 2 -2.41 -6.77 26.59
CA GLU A 2 -2.18 -6.73 25.17
C GLU A 2 -3.36 -6.05 24.48
N LYS A 3 -3.05 -5.22 23.51
CA LYS A 3 -4.08 -4.58 22.68
C LYS A 3 -4.68 -5.60 21.72
N SER A 4 -5.97 -5.47 21.44
CA SER A 4 -6.62 -6.30 20.44
C SER A 4 -6.12 -5.93 19.03
N LYS A 5 -6.31 -6.82 18.06
CA LYS A 5 -5.97 -6.53 16.66
C LYS A 5 -6.69 -5.27 16.18
N GLU A 6 -7.94 -5.11 16.55
CA GLU A 6 -8.76 -3.95 16.17
C GLU A 6 -8.21 -2.65 16.72
N GLU A 7 -7.75 -2.65 17.98
CA GLU A 7 -7.14 -1.48 18.59
C GLU A 7 -5.83 -1.10 17.90
N ILE A 8 -5.00 -2.10 17.55
CA ILE A 8 -3.74 -1.88 16.85
C ILE A 8 -4.01 -1.28 15.47
N ILE A 9 -4.98 -1.82 14.74
CA ILE A 9 -5.35 -1.34 13.40
C ILE A 9 -5.83 0.11 13.48
N GLU A 10 -6.70 0.43 14.46
CA GLU A 10 -7.21 1.79 14.64
C GLU A 10 -6.09 2.77 14.96
N GLU A 11 -5.16 2.39 15.82
CA GLU A 11 -4.00 3.23 16.15
C GLU A 11 -3.12 3.49 14.94
N MET A 12 -2.86 2.46 14.14
CA MET A 12 -2.03 2.59 12.96
C MET A 12 -2.70 3.46 11.90
N GLN A 13 -4.03 3.35 11.75
CA GLN A 13 -4.79 4.21 10.85
C GLN A 13 -4.70 5.68 11.28
N ALA A 14 -4.80 5.95 12.57
CA ALA A 14 -4.66 7.31 13.10
C ALA A 14 -3.26 7.87 12.85
N VAL A 15 -2.23 7.06 13.06
CA VAL A 15 -0.84 7.45 12.81
C VAL A 15 -0.63 7.77 11.33
N ALA A 16 -1.13 6.90 10.44
CA ALA A 16 -0.98 7.09 8.99
C ALA A 16 -1.67 8.38 8.53
N GLN A 17 -2.86 8.67 9.03
CA GLN A 17 -3.58 9.91 8.73
C GLN A 17 -2.82 11.13 9.23
N GLN A 18 -2.27 11.04 10.44
CA GLN A 18 -1.52 12.15 11.02
C GLN A 18 -0.25 12.44 10.22
N MET A 19 0.41 11.41 9.69
CA MET A 19 1.58 11.58 8.84
C MET A 19 1.26 12.42 7.59
N VAL A 20 0.12 12.17 6.96
CA VAL A 20 -0.32 12.94 5.79
C VAL A 20 -0.55 14.40 6.19
N ILE A 21 -1.23 14.63 7.30
CA ILE A 21 -1.52 15.98 7.80
C ILE A 21 -0.23 16.73 8.10
N ASP A 22 0.70 16.09 8.80
CA ASP A 22 1.98 16.70 9.17
C ASP A 22 2.81 17.07 7.93
N ASP A 23 2.88 16.16 6.95
CA ASP A 23 3.61 16.41 5.71
C ASP A 23 3.02 17.60 4.95
N LEU A 24 1.69 17.69 4.88
CA LEU A 24 1.00 18.78 4.19
C LEU A 24 1.19 20.11 4.92
N GLU A 25 1.27 20.10 6.25
CA GLU A 25 1.52 21.31 7.04
C GLU A 25 2.96 21.82 6.85
N GLU A 26 3.94 20.89 6.80
CA GLU A 26 5.34 21.26 6.59
C GLU A 26 5.60 21.73 5.17
N ASN A 27 4.98 21.09 4.18
CA ASN A 27 5.18 21.39 2.78
C ASN A 27 3.87 21.22 2.00
N PRO A 28 3.03 22.27 1.93
CA PRO A 28 1.75 22.21 1.21
C PRO A 28 1.87 21.79 -0.26
N ASP A 29 3.01 22.05 -0.88
CA ASP A 29 3.24 21.69 -2.29
C ASP A 29 3.31 20.18 -2.50
N ILE A 30 3.56 19.41 -1.44
CA ILE A 30 3.63 17.94 -1.51
C ILE A 30 2.31 17.33 -1.97
N ALA A 31 1.18 18.06 -1.79
CA ALA A 31 -0.14 17.60 -2.24
C ALA A 31 -0.19 17.39 -3.75
N ASN A 32 0.69 18.07 -4.50
CA ASN A 32 0.77 17.98 -5.95
C ASN A 32 1.91 17.08 -6.43
N GLU A 33 2.63 16.46 -5.50
CA GLU A 33 3.71 15.54 -5.84
C GLU A 33 3.24 14.10 -5.75
N TYR A 34 3.54 13.32 -6.77
CA TYR A 34 3.12 11.92 -6.89
C TYR A 34 4.32 11.04 -7.21
N PHE A 35 4.21 9.79 -6.88
CA PHE A 35 5.25 8.81 -7.17
C PHE A 35 4.63 7.43 -7.37
N ASP A 36 5.40 6.52 -7.95
CA ASP A 36 4.98 5.13 -8.11
C ASP A 36 5.42 4.35 -6.87
N CYS A 37 4.45 3.83 -6.14
CA CYS A 37 4.71 3.06 -4.92
C CYS A 37 5.41 1.74 -5.27
N ASP A 38 6.54 1.47 -4.62
CA ASP A 38 7.30 0.23 -4.83
C ASP A 38 6.59 -1.01 -4.30
N CYS A 39 5.59 -0.82 -3.44
CA CYS A 39 4.83 -1.92 -2.85
C CYS A 39 3.60 -2.27 -3.69
N CYS A 40 2.66 -1.33 -3.85
CA CYS A 40 1.41 -1.59 -4.60
C CYS A 40 1.51 -1.30 -6.09
N GLY A 41 2.55 -0.63 -6.53
CA GLY A 41 2.76 -0.29 -7.94
C GLY A 41 1.83 0.78 -8.49
N LYS A 42 1.07 1.44 -7.63
CA LYS A 42 0.14 2.50 -8.04
C LYS A 42 0.79 3.86 -7.91
N ASN A 43 0.33 4.81 -8.74
CA ASN A 43 0.74 6.20 -8.62
C ASN A 43 -0.02 6.82 -7.45
N LYS A 44 0.72 7.32 -6.46
CA LYS A 44 0.15 7.83 -5.21
C LYS A 44 0.77 9.16 -4.82
N CYS A 45 0.04 9.91 -4.00
CA CYS A 45 0.54 11.17 -3.45
C CYS A 45 1.73 10.92 -2.53
N LEU A 46 2.71 11.82 -2.57
CA LEU A 46 3.92 11.73 -1.76
C LEU A 46 3.66 11.97 -0.28
N ALA A 47 2.57 12.69 0.07
CA ALA A 47 2.21 12.96 1.45
C ALA A 47 1.98 11.66 2.22
N GLY A 48 2.60 11.54 3.39
CA GLY A 48 2.49 10.36 4.24
C GLY A 48 3.27 9.15 3.75
N SER A 49 4.08 9.29 2.70
CA SER A 49 4.94 8.21 2.23
C SER A 49 6.16 8.06 3.13
N ILE A 50 6.70 6.84 3.21
CA ILE A 50 7.93 6.56 3.93
C ILE A 50 8.85 5.74 3.03
N ARG A 51 10.14 6.01 3.15
CA ARG A 51 11.17 5.23 2.46
C ARG A 51 11.73 4.18 3.40
N TYR A 52 11.64 2.92 2.98
CA TYR A 52 12.21 1.77 3.69
C TYR A 52 13.39 1.24 2.87
N GLY A 53 14.60 1.69 3.19
CA GLY A 53 15.79 1.29 2.43
C GLY A 53 15.70 1.71 0.97
N GLU A 54 15.58 0.74 0.07
CA GLU A 54 15.47 0.97 -1.37
C GLU A 54 14.03 1.24 -1.84
N TYR A 55 13.05 0.94 -0.98
CA TYR A 55 11.63 1.02 -1.34
C TYR A 55 10.98 2.25 -0.76
N ARG A 56 10.18 2.93 -1.58
CA ARG A 56 9.33 4.03 -1.11
C ARG A 56 7.88 3.57 -1.19
N LEU A 57 7.20 3.57 -0.05
CA LEU A 57 5.82 3.11 0.09
C LEU A 57 4.88 4.30 0.24
N CYS A 58 3.72 4.24 -0.44
CA CYS A 58 2.68 5.24 -0.25
C CYS A 58 2.06 5.11 1.13
N ASN A 59 1.30 6.11 1.55
CA ASN A 59 0.67 6.13 2.88
C ASN A 59 -0.15 4.86 3.15
N ASP A 60 -0.90 4.37 2.16
CA ASP A 60 -1.69 3.15 2.31
C ASP A 60 -0.79 1.93 2.59
N CYS A 61 0.33 1.83 1.89
CA CYS A 61 1.27 0.71 2.08
C CYS A 61 2.08 0.87 3.36
N VAL A 62 2.35 2.10 3.80
CA VAL A 62 2.96 2.37 5.11
C VAL A 62 2.04 1.84 6.22
N LEU A 63 0.74 2.13 6.11
CA LEU A 63 -0.25 1.62 7.07
C LEU A 63 -0.22 0.09 7.09
N LEU A 64 -0.21 -0.53 5.92
CA LEU A 64 -0.17 -1.98 5.79
C LEU A 64 1.10 -2.57 6.40
N ALA A 65 2.26 -1.96 6.12
CA ALA A 65 3.55 -2.40 6.63
C ALA A 65 3.61 -2.31 8.15
N GLU A 66 3.28 -1.15 8.70
CA GLU A 66 3.37 -0.93 10.14
C GLU A 66 2.37 -1.80 10.91
N THR A 67 1.16 -1.96 10.38
CA THR A 67 0.16 -2.86 10.96
C THR A 67 0.65 -4.31 10.92
N GLY A 68 1.22 -4.73 9.80
CA GLY A 68 1.77 -6.06 9.64
C GLY A 68 2.91 -6.36 10.60
N PHE A 69 3.81 -5.39 10.81
CA PHE A 69 4.90 -5.52 11.79
C PHE A 69 4.35 -5.60 13.22
N ALA A 70 3.39 -4.73 13.55
CA ALA A 70 2.79 -4.71 14.89
C ALA A 70 2.04 -6.01 15.21
N LEU A 71 1.44 -6.65 14.21
CA LEU A 71 0.72 -7.90 14.37
C LEU A 71 1.61 -9.14 14.17
N GLY A 72 2.89 -8.95 13.86
CA GLY A 72 3.82 -10.05 13.63
C GLY A 72 3.62 -10.81 12.33
N LYS A 73 2.92 -10.20 11.35
CA LYS A 73 2.67 -10.81 10.04
C LYS A 73 3.88 -10.74 9.12
N PHE A 74 4.68 -9.71 9.26
CA PHE A 74 5.89 -9.48 8.46
C PHE A 74 7.07 -9.22 9.39
N THR A 75 8.24 -9.64 8.98
CA THR A 75 9.49 -9.43 9.73
C THR A 75 10.30 -8.27 9.16
N ASP A 76 10.13 -7.99 7.86
CA ASP A 76 10.82 -6.91 7.17
C ASP A 76 9.98 -6.39 6.00
N ILE A 77 10.46 -5.32 5.38
CA ILE A 77 9.73 -4.69 4.28
C ILE A 77 9.79 -5.54 3.01
N GLN A 78 10.85 -6.31 2.83
CA GLN A 78 11.01 -7.18 1.66
C GLN A 78 9.91 -8.24 1.62
N SER A 79 9.54 -8.81 2.77
CA SER A 79 8.45 -9.78 2.88
C SER A 79 7.11 -9.19 2.41
N LEU A 80 6.85 -7.94 2.77
CA LEU A 80 5.63 -7.23 2.36
C LEU A 80 5.64 -6.96 0.85
N VAL A 81 6.75 -6.46 0.33
CA VAL A 81 6.88 -6.15 -1.11
C VAL A 81 6.70 -7.41 -1.94
N ASP A 82 7.30 -8.52 -1.53
CA ASP A 82 7.17 -9.80 -2.21
C ASP A 82 5.71 -10.30 -2.22
N ALA A 83 5.03 -10.18 -1.09
CA ALA A 83 3.62 -10.59 -0.97
C ALA A 83 2.71 -9.73 -1.87
N MET A 84 2.98 -8.42 -1.94
CA MET A 84 2.21 -7.52 -2.78
C MET A 84 2.49 -7.73 -4.27
N GLU A 85 3.71 -8.10 -4.61
CA GLU A 85 4.07 -8.42 -5.99
C GLU A 85 3.28 -9.62 -6.48
N ASP A 86 3.18 -10.67 -5.68
CA ASP A 86 2.37 -11.85 -6.00
C ASP A 86 0.90 -11.49 -6.20
N THR A 87 0.35 -10.63 -5.33
CA THR A 87 -1.03 -10.16 -5.43
C THR A 87 -1.26 -9.38 -6.73
N ARG A 88 -0.31 -8.52 -7.11
CA ARG A 88 -0.41 -7.77 -8.37
C ARG A 88 -0.41 -8.68 -9.57
N LEU A 89 0.42 -9.72 -9.54
CA LEU A 89 0.49 -10.70 -10.63
C LEU A 89 -0.83 -11.46 -10.75
N GLU A 90 -1.43 -11.85 -9.63
CA GLU A 90 -2.74 -12.51 -9.62
C GLU A 90 -3.83 -11.62 -10.22
N GLU A 91 -3.85 -10.34 -9.88
CA GLU A 91 -4.80 -9.38 -10.42
C GLU A 91 -4.65 -9.23 -11.94
N ILE A 92 -3.41 -9.16 -12.42
CA ILE A 92 -3.12 -9.07 -13.85
C ILE A 92 -3.57 -10.33 -14.58
N CYS A 93 -3.27 -11.50 -14.02
CA CYS A 93 -3.68 -12.78 -14.59
C CYS A 93 -5.21 -12.88 -14.68
N GLN A 94 -5.90 -12.44 -13.63
CA GLN A 94 -7.36 -12.46 -13.60
C GLN A 94 -7.94 -11.52 -14.66
N PHE A 95 -7.37 -10.34 -14.80
CA PHE A 95 -7.78 -9.36 -15.83
C PHE A 95 -7.64 -9.94 -17.23
N ILE A 96 -6.54 -10.62 -17.54
CA ILE A 96 -6.30 -11.26 -18.84
C ILE A 96 -7.33 -12.34 -19.09
N LYS A 97 -7.62 -13.19 -18.11
CA LYS A 97 -8.63 -14.24 -18.22
C LYS A 97 -10.02 -13.68 -18.50
N ASP A 98 -10.39 -12.62 -17.79
CA ASP A 98 -11.69 -11.97 -17.97
C ASP A 98 -11.82 -11.38 -19.38
N GLU A 99 -10.76 -10.80 -19.92
CA GLU A 99 -10.76 -10.28 -21.28
C GLU A 99 -10.90 -11.38 -22.34
N GLU A 100 -10.23 -12.51 -22.14
CA GLU A 100 -10.34 -13.66 -23.05
C GLU A 100 -11.77 -14.21 -23.08
N ILE A 101 -12.40 -14.32 -21.92
CA ILE A 101 -13.79 -14.77 -21.81
C ILE A 101 -14.72 -13.78 -22.53
N ARG A 102 -14.50 -12.49 -22.31
CA ARG A 102 -15.29 -11.42 -22.93
C ARG A 102 -15.17 -11.45 -24.44
N LYS A 103 -13.97 -11.64 -24.98
CA LYS A 103 -13.74 -11.74 -26.43
C LYS A 103 -14.46 -12.95 -27.03
N LYS A 104 -14.41 -14.10 -26.37
CA LYS A 104 -15.09 -15.30 -26.82
C LYS A 104 -16.60 -15.10 -26.85
N SER A 105 -17.16 -14.40 -25.85
CA SER A 105 -18.58 -14.06 -25.83
C SER A 105 -18.99 -13.16 -26.99
N LEU A 106 -18.11 -12.25 -27.39
CA LEU A 106 -18.38 -11.31 -28.48
C LEU A 106 -18.24 -11.95 -29.86
N GLU A 107 -17.46 -13.02 -29.99
CA GLU A 107 -17.25 -13.72 -31.25
C GLU A 107 -18.41 -14.67 -31.61
N ASN A 108 -19.25 -14.95 -30.68
CA ASN A 108 -20.46 -15.75 -30.88
C ASN A 108 -21.67 -14.86 -31.07
#